data_cb3091d4e3b39abb428b5c979fd1bd8f
#
_entry.id   cb3091d4e3b39abb428b5c979fd1bd8f
#
_cell.length_a   1.000
_cell.length_b   1.000
_cell.length_c   1.000
_cell.angle_alpha   90.00
_cell.angle_beta   90.00
_cell.angle_gamma   90.00
#
_symmetry.space_group_name_H-M   'P 1'
#
loop_
_entity.id
_entity.type
_entity.pdbx_description
1 polymer ?
#
loop_
_entity_poly.entity_id
_entity_poly.type
_entity_poly.pdbx_seq_one_letter_code
_entity_poly.pdbx_strand_id
1 'polypeptide(L)'
;MTSNPFLKLMKRYRNDPVKFAREVIGMDPDDWQCELLQSVADPKIRRVSCRSGHGVGKSSAVAMAAIWHVLMRVPSKTVVTAPTSAQLFDACFAEMKNIAKRLKPPFDDLLEIKSDRIELKSSPESTFISCRTSRQEQPEALAGVHSPSTLLLADESSGIPESVFEAASGSMSGIHATTVLTGNPTRNTGFFYDTHNRLKENWHTMHVSCIDSNRVSDDFVNDMKNRYGEDSPAYHVRVLGNFPPSESDTVIPVSLIDHAMKNDVKIHEDTISIWALDVARQGNDSSVLCKRQGPVIHPLIVWNNLDLMQLTGAVKAEYDAASTSKKPVEIIVDSVGLGAGVLDRLRELGLPARGLNVSERSVQKDTYINLRAELWFKCKAWLEGMDVKIPHDDRLWAELAAPRYHFTSSGKIQVESKEAMKKRGINSPDRADAVCLCLANEMTTMAYGTSSAGSWNKPLRREIRGVV
;
A
#
# COMPACT_ATOMS: atom_id res chain seq x y z
N MET A 1 0.44 -10.43 -56.81
CA MET A 1 0.48 -9.38 -55.77
C MET A 1 1.33 -9.90 -54.64
N THR A 2 2.57 -9.46 -54.52
CA THR A 2 3.48 -9.84 -53.43
C THR A 2 2.96 -9.18 -52.15
N SER A 3 2.41 -9.98 -51.22
CA SER A 3 1.94 -9.47 -49.94
C SER A 3 3.10 -8.85 -49.20
N ASN A 4 2.98 -7.57 -48.85
CA ASN A 4 3.98 -6.82 -48.07
C ASN A 4 4.44 -7.68 -46.86
N PRO A 5 5.75 -7.97 -46.72
CA PRO A 5 6.29 -8.80 -45.63
C PRO A 5 5.91 -8.29 -44.24
N PHE A 6 5.81 -6.98 -44.06
CA PHE A 6 5.39 -6.35 -42.80
C PHE A 6 3.94 -6.70 -42.46
N LEU A 7 3.01 -6.74 -43.46
CA LEU A 7 1.63 -7.14 -43.22
C LEU A 7 1.51 -8.61 -42.83
N LYS A 8 2.42 -9.49 -43.29
CA LYS A 8 2.47 -10.88 -42.83
C LYS A 8 2.87 -10.97 -41.36
N LEU A 9 3.87 -10.19 -40.96
CA LEU A 9 4.31 -10.10 -39.53
C LEU A 9 3.19 -9.59 -38.65
N MET A 10 2.52 -8.51 -39.06
CA MET A 10 1.36 -7.99 -38.33
C MET A 10 0.27 -9.01 -38.11
N LYS A 11 -0.09 -9.76 -39.18
CA LYS A 11 -1.08 -10.84 -39.10
C LYS A 11 -0.64 -11.96 -38.17
N ARG A 12 0.67 -12.28 -38.13
CA ARG A 12 1.24 -13.34 -37.30
C ARG A 12 1.09 -13.06 -35.80
N TYR A 13 1.25 -11.81 -35.38
CA TYR A 13 1.25 -11.45 -33.96
C TYR A 13 -0.04 -10.78 -33.48
N ARG A 14 -0.94 -10.40 -34.39
CA ARG A 14 -2.16 -9.65 -34.08
C ARG A 14 -3.05 -10.32 -33.01
N ASN A 15 -3.12 -11.63 -33.04
CA ASN A 15 -3.96 -12.43 -32.14
C ASN A 15 -3.12 -13.38 -31.26
N ASP A 16 -1.81 -13.20 -31.25
CA ASP A 16 -0.89 -14.01 -30.46
C ASP A 16 0.13 -13.14 -29.74
N PRO A 17 -0.27 -12.47 -28.65
CA PRO A 17 0.61 -11.62 -27.86
C PRO A 17 1.73 -12.39 -27.15
N VAL A 18 1.52 -13.68 -26.86
CA VAL A 18 2.54 -14.54 -26.24
C VAL A 18 3.69 -14.77 -27.23
N LYS A 19 3.35 -15.07 -28.46
CA LYS A 19 4.34 -15.22 -29.53
C LYS A 19 5.07 -13.89 -29.81
N PHE A 20 4.34 -12.78 -29.78
CA PHE A 20 4.92 -11.45 -29.89
C PHE A 20 5.93 -11.18 -28.75
N ALA A 21 5.58 -11.51 -27.51
CA ALA A 21 6.48 -11.36 -26.37
C ALA A 21 7.77 -12.18 -26.56
N ARG A 22 7.66 -13.44 -26.97
CA ARG A 22 8.83 -14.31 -27.17
C ARG A 22 9.70 -13.91 -28.35
N GLU A 23 9.11 -13.65 -29.49
CA GLU A 23 9.86 -13.46 -30.74
C GLU A 23 10.28 -12.00 -30.96
N VAL A 24 9.44 -11.02 -30.61
CA VAL A 24 9.66 -9.60 -30.88
C VAL A 24 10.25 -8.87 -29.67
N ILE A 25 9.70 -9.07 -28.47
CA ILE A 25 10.24 -8.47 -27.24
C ILE A 25 11.47 -9.26 -26.75
N GLY A 26 11.51 -10.57 -26.96
CA GLY A 26 12.57 -11.46 -26.45
C GLY A 26 12.39 -11.77 -24.96
N MET A 27 11.16 -11.81 -24.47
CA MET A 27 10.79 -12.20 -23.10
C MET A 27 9.96 -13.48 -23.18
N ASP A 28 10.18 -14.38 -22.23
CA ASP A 28 9.38 -15.59 -22.06
C ASP A 28 8.40 -15.38 -20.89
N PRO A 29 7.11 -15.18 -21.17
CA PRO A 29 6.11 -14.97 -20.14
C PRO A 29 5.82 -16.26 -19.36
N ASP A 30 5.60 -16.16 -18.06
CA ASP A 30 5.10 -17.25 -17.22
C ASP A 30 3.68 -17.66 -17.65
N ASP A 31 3.22 -18.83 -17.24
CA ASP A 31 1.92 -19.38 -17.65
C ASP A 31 0.75 -18.41 -17.38
N TRP A 32 0.71 -17.82 -16.19
CA TRP A 32 -0.31 -16.83 -15.85
C TRP A 32 -0.21 -15.53 -16.68
N GLN A 33 1.02 -15.12 -17.05
CA GLN A 33 1.23 -13.97 -17.94
C GLN A 33 0.78 -14.30 -19.37
N CYS A 34 1.02 -15.54 -19.81
CA CYS A 34 0.47 -16.04 -21.08
C CYS A 34 -1.05 -15.98 -21.08
N GLU A 35 -1.71 -16.44 -20.01
CA GLU A 35 -3.17 -16.38 -19.85
C GLU A 35 -3.68 -14.93 -19.89
N LEU A 36 -3.05 -14.01 -19.16
CA LEU A 36 -3.42 -12.58 -19.17
C LEU A 36 -3.27 -11.99 -20.57
N LEU A 37 -2.15 -12.23 -21.26
CA LEU A 37 -1.90 -11.72 -22.60
C LEU A 37 -2.92 -12.26 -23.60
N GLN A 38 -3.22 -13.55 -23.57
CA GLN A 38 -4.22 -14.19 -24.43
C GLN A 38 -5.63 -13.64 -24.15
N SER A 39 -5.97 -13.41 -22.88
CA SER A 39 -7.24 -12.81 -22.48
C SER A 39 -7.42 -11.40 -23.04
N VAL A 40 -6.34 -10.60 -23.07
CA VAL A 40 -6.37 -9.26 -23.69
C VAL A 40 -6.55 -9.34 -25.21
N ALA A 41 -6.04 -10.38 -25.83
CA ALA A 41 -6.16 -10.57 -27.28
C ALA A 41 -7.52 -11.14 -27.73
N ASP A 42 -8.22 -11.85 -26.84
CA ASP A 42 -9.52 -12.46 -27.12
C ASP A 42 -10.64 -11.40 -27.16
N PRO A 43 -11.30 -11.19 -28.32
CA PRO A 43 -12.38 -10.21 -28.43
C PRO A 43 -13.62 -10.54 -27.59
N LYS A 44 -13.74 -11.76 -27.08
CA LYS A 44 -14.84 -12.18 -26.18
C LYS A 44 -14.58 -11.75 -24.73
N ILE A 45 -13.31 -11.56 -24.33
CA ILE A 45 -12.91 -11.19 -22.99
C ILE A 45 -12.66 -9.68 -22.96
N ARG A 46 -13.56 -8.93 -22.34
CA ARG A 46 -13.49 -7.48 -22.26
C ARG A 46 -13.00 -6.95 -20.90
N ARG A 47 -12.97 -7.80 -19.90
CA ARG A 47 -12.67 -7.44 -18.52
C ARG A 47 -11.85 -8.54 -17.88
N VAL A 48 -10.63 -8.20 -17.48
CA VAL A 48 -9.68 -9.10 -16.79
C VAL A 48 -9.33 -8.50 -15.44
N SER A 49 -9.38 -9.29 -14.39
CA SER A 49 -8.97 -8.88 -13.05
C SER A 49 -8.04 -9.93 -12.46
N CYS A 50 -6.79 -9.54 -12.21
CA CYS A 50 -5.74 -10.43 -11.70
C CYS A 50 -5.28 -9.96 -10.31
N ARG A 51 -5.58 -10.75 -9.28
CA ARG A 51 -5.03 -10.56 -7.93
C ARG A 51 -3.81 -11.44 -7.73
N SER A 52 -2.76 -10.93 -7.08
CA SER A 52 -1.56 -11.74 -6.88
C SER A 52 -0.74 -11.34 -5.67
N GLY A 53 0.21 -12.22 -5.30
CA GLY A 53 1.29 -11.91 -4.37
C GLY A 53 2.31 -10.91 -4.95
N HIS A 54 3.35 -10.63 -4.16
CA HIS A 54 4.44 -9.73 -4.55
C HIS A 54 5.45 -10.42 -5.48
N GLY A 55 6.10 -9.66 -6.36
CA GLY A 55 7.25 -10.16 -7.13
C GLY A 55 6.92 -11.13 -8.27
N VAL A 56 5.65 -11.46 -8.52
CA VAL A 56 5.24 -12.42 -9.57
C VAL A 56 5.35 -11.85 -11.00
N GLY A 57 5.72 -10.58 -11.20
CA GLY A 57 5.93 -9.98 -12.53
C GLY A 57 4.69 -9.30 -13.13
N LYS A 58 3.80 -8.70 -12.29
CA LYS A 58 2.61 -7.94 -12.75
C LYS A 58 2.95 -6.84 -13.75
N SER A 59 3.85 -5.95 -13.37
CA SER A 59 4.20 -4.78 -14.19
C SER A 59 4.77 -5.18 -15.55
N SER A 60 5.53 -6.29 -15.63
CA SER A 60 6.02 -6.82 -16.91
C SER A 60 4.89 -7.35 -17.78
N ALA A 61 3.89 -8.03 -17.20
CA ALA A 61 2.72 -8.51 -17.96
C ALA A 61 1.90 -7.34 -18.51
N VAL A 62 1.64 -6.33 -17.69
CA VAL A 62 0.96 -5.09 -18.10
C VAL A 62 1.72 -4.37 -19.21
N ALA A 63 3.04 -4.26 -19.07
CA ALA A 63 3.89 -3.59 -20.06
C ALA A 63 3.94 -4.35 -21.39
N MET A 64 4.04 -5.69 -21.38
CA MET A 64 3.96 -6.52 -22.61
C MET A 64 2.61 -6.34 -23.31
N ALA A 65 1.49 -6.34 -22.56
CA ALA A 65 0.16 -6.12 -23.09
C ALA A 65 0.03 -4.73 -23.73
N ALA A 66 0.55 -3.67 -23.10
CA ALA A 66 0.51 -2.30 -23.60
C ALA A 66 1.27 -2.16 -24.93
N ILE A 67 2.50 -2.66 -24.98
CA ILE A 67 3.37 -2.57 -26.18
C ILE A 67 2.79 -3.41 -27.33
N TRP A 68 2.29 -4.62 -27.04
CA TRP A 68 1.60 -5.42 -28.05
C TRP A 68 0.37 -4.69 -28.59
N HIS A 69 -0.46 -4.11 -27.73
CA HIS A 69 -1.71 -3.46 -28.14
C HIS A 69 -1.44 -2.25 -29.04
N VAL A 70 -0.49 -1.37 -28.69
CA VAL A 70 -0.18 -0.18 -29.49
C VAL A 70 0.38 -0.53 -30.88
N LEU A 71 1.10 -1.64 -31.00
CA LEU A 71 1.67 -2.09 -32.28
C LEU A 71 0.70 -2.91 -33.12
N MET A 72 -0.16 -3.73 -32.49
CA MET A 72 -0.99 -4.73 -33.19
C MET A 72 -2.45 -4.29 -33.41
N ARG A 73 -2.92 -3.23 -32.76
CA ARG A 73 -4.33 -2.76 -32.81
C ARG A 73 -4.45 -1.32 -33.31
N VAL A 74 -3.79 -1.02 -34.44
CA VAL A 74 -3.79 0.33 -35.05
C VAL A 74 -5.11 0.61 -35.81
N PRO A 75 -5.83 1.75 -35.54
CA PRO A 75 -5.54 2.76 -34.52
C PRO A 75 -6.00 2.31 -33.14
N SER A 76 -5.22 2.66 -32.10
CA SER A 76 -5.51 2.23 -30.72
C SER A 76 -5.04 3.22 -29.68
N LYS A 77 -5.74 3.27 -28.55
CA LYS A 77 -5.33 4.04 -27.39
C LYS A 77 -5.24 3.13 -26.16
N THR A 78 -4.08 3.14 -25.53
CA THR A 78 -3.85 2.45 -24.26
C THR A 78 -3.70 3.49 -23.16
N VAL A 79 -4.52 3.37 -22.11
CA VAL A 79 -4.40 4.21 -20.92
C VAL A 79 -3.89 3.35 -19.78
N VAL A 80 -2.85 3.82 -19.13
CA VAL A 80 -2.23 3.14 -17.99
C VAL A 80 -2.39 4.01 -16.76
N THR A 81 -2.83 3.43 -15.68
CA THR A 81 -3.02 4.13 -14.42
C THR A 81 -2.53 3.32 -13.22
N ALA A 82 -2.18 4.01 -12.14
CA ALA A 82 -1.84 3.47 -10.84
C ALA A 82 -2.19 4.48 -9.75
N PRO A 83 -2.31 4.06 -8.47
CA PRO A 83 -2.70 4.94 -7.36
C PRO A 83 -1.75 6.12 -7.15
N THR A 84 -0.45 5.91 -7.34
CA THR A 84 0.57 6.95 -7.13
C THR A 84 1.40 7.23 -8.38
N SER A 85 1.95 8.43 -8.47
CA SER A 85 2.85 8.83 -9.56
C SER A 85 4.11 7.95 -9.62
N ALA A 86 4.68 7.61 -8.46
CA ALA A 86 5.84 6.74 -8.39
C ALA A 86 5.54 5.33 -8.94
N GLN A 87 4.44 4.71 -8.54
CA GLN A 87 4.05 3.40 -9.07
C GLN A 87 3.80 3.45 -10.59
N LEU A 88 3.17 4.52 -11.06
CA LEU A 88 2.89 4.68 -12.48
C LEU A 88 4.15 4.91 -13.30
N PHE A 89 4.97 5.90 -12.93
CA PHE A 89 6.09 6.34 -13.77
C PHE A 89 7.40 5.59 -13.48
N ASP A 90 7.72 5.32 -12.22
CA ASP A 90 9.00 4.71 -11.83
C ASP A 90 8.98 3.17 -11.92
N ALA A 91 7.79 2.56 -11.84
CA ALA A 91 7.64 1.12 -11.99
C ALA A 91 7.01 0.74 -13.34
N CYS A 92 5.72 1.02 -13.54
CA CYS A 92 4.96 0.51 -14.68
C CYS A 92 5.42 1.11 -16.02
N PHE A 93 5.52 2.43 -16.10
CA PHE A 93 5.95 3.12 -17.33
C PHE A 93 7.45 2.94 -17.62
N ALA A 94 8.29 2.86 -16.58
CA ALA A 94 9.70 2.53 -16.75
C ALA A 94 9.87 1.14 -17.41
N GLU A 95 9.09 0.15 -17.00
CA GLU A 95 9.10 -1.18 -17.60
C GLU A 95 8.61 -1.15 -19.08
N MET A 96 7.56 -0.37 -19.37
CA MET A 96 7.11 -0.18 -20.76
C MET A 96 8.20 0.44 -21.64
N LYS A 97 8.93 1.45 -21.13
CA LYS A 97 10.07 2.03 -21.83
C LYS A 97 11.19 1.03 -22.06
N ASN A 98 11.47 0.18 -21.07
CA ASN A 98 12.48 -0.86 -21.19
C ASN A 98 12.10 -1.90 -22.27
N ILE A 99 10.84 -2.33 -22.29
CA ILE A 99 10.31 -3.25 -23.29
C ILE A 99 10.32 -2.62 -24.68
N ALA A 100 9.89 -1.36 -24.82
CA ALA A 100 9.90 -0.66 -26.11
C ALA A 100 11.30 -0.56 -26.71
N LYS A 101 12.35 -0.37 -25.88
CA LYS A 101 13.75 -0.35 -26.32
C LYS A 101 14.33 -1.73 -26.69
N ARG A 102 13.66 -2.82 -26.28
CA ARG A 102 14.08 -4.20 -26.56
C ARG A 102 13.46 -4.78 -27.83
N LEU A 103 12.53 -4.09 -28.45
CA LEU A 103 11.87 -4.56 -29.65
C LEU A 103 12.89 -4.90 -30.75
N LYS A 104 12.71 -6.06 -31.36
CA LYS A 104 13.55 -6.51 -32.49
C LYS A 104 13.05 -5.95 -33.82
N PRO A 105 13.93 -5.79 -34.83
CA PRO A 105 13.52 -5.42 -36.18
C PRO A 105 12.41 -6.31 -36.72
N PRO A 106 11.43 -5.74 -37.44
CA PRO A 106 11.31 -4.35 -37.88
C PRO A 106 10.48 -3.46 -36.94
N PHE A 107 10.30 -3.84 -35.65
CA PHE A 107 9.46 -3.11 -34.69
C PHE A 107 10.24 -2.09 -33.83
N ASP A 108 11.56 -2.18 -33.83
CA ASP A 108 12.51 -1.43 -32.98
C ASP A 108 12.48 0.08 -33.17
N ASP A 109 12.12 0.56 -34.37
CA ASP A 109 12.07 1.99 -34.71
C ASP A 109 10.65 2.54 -34.89
N LEU A 110 9.61 1.77 -34.54
CA LEU A 110 8.22 2.21 -34.78
C LEU A 110 7.67 3.13 -33.68
N LEU A 111 8.22 3.06 -32.48
CA LEU A 111 7.72 3.79 -31.32
C LEU A 111 8.59 5.00 -30.99
N GLU A 112 7.94 6.10 -30.59
CA GLU A 112 8.56 7.26 -29.97
C GLU A 112 8.22 7.30 -28.49
N ILE A 113 9.26 7.41 -27.64
CA ILE A 113 9.13 7.41 -26.18
C ILE A 113 9.24 8.86 -25.67
N LYS A 114 8.17 9.38 -25.08
CA LYS A 114 8.08 10.68 -24.42
C LYS A 114 8.11 10.55 -22.89
N SER A 115 7.97 11.65 -22.18
CA SER A 115 8.00 11.66 -20.71
C SER A 115 6.84 10.88 -20.06
N ASP A 116 5.65 10.96 -20.63
CA ASP A 116 4.38 10.41 -20.11
C ASP A 116 3.61 9.58 -21.15
N ARG A 117 4.20 9.36 -22.32
CA ARG A 117 3.52 8.73 -23.46
C ARG A 117 4.51 7.95 -24.33
N ILE A 118 4.03 6.87 -24.93
CA ILE A 118 4.70 6.13 -26.01
C ILE A 118 3.77 6.16 -27.22
N GLU A 119 4.26 6.63 -28.35
CA GLU A 119 3.45 6.86 -29.56
C GLU A 119 3.97 6.06 -30.74
N LEU A 120 3.04 5.65 -31.63
CA LEU A 120 3.42 5.08 -32.92
C LEU A 120 3.82 6.22 -33.87
N LYS A 121 5.09 6.27 -34.30
CA LYS A 121 5.65 7.36 -35.12
C LYS A 121 4.83 7.70 -36.39
N SER A 122 4.22 6.67 -37.01
CA SER A 122 3.42 6.87 -38.23
C SER A 122 2.03 7.47 -37.99
N SER A 123 1.52 7.45 -36.72
CA SER A 123 0.19 7.96 -36.37
C SER A 123 0.08 8.34 -34.89
N PRO A 124 0.88 9.31 -34.40
CA PRO A 124 1.00 9.62 -32.97
C PRO A 124 -0.29 10.13 -32.34
N GLU A 125 -1.16 10.80 -33.07
CA GLU A 125 -2.43 11.33 -32.59
C GLU A 125 -3.48 10.25 -32.34
N SER A 126 -3.44 9.14 -33.09
CA SER A 126 -4.45 8.10 -33.05
C SER A 126 -4.00 6.79 -32.38
N THR A 127 -2.68 6.62 -32.17
CA THR A 127 -2.11 5.37 -31.68
C THR A 127 -1.01 5.63 -30.65
N PHE A 128 -1.34 5.40 -29.38
CA PHE A 128 -0.43 5.69 -28.27
C PHE A 128 -0.76 4.96 -26.98
N ILE A 129 0.23 4.91 -26.10
CA ILE A 129 0.08 4.57 -24.68
C ILE A 129 0.22 5.87 -23.89
N SER A 130 -0.73 6.21 -23.01
CA SER A 130 -0.64 7.38 -22.11
C SER A 130 -0.75 6.97 -20.66
N CYS A 131 0.10 7.56 -19.80
CA CYS A 131 0.10 7.35 -18.37
C CYS A 131 -0.68 8.47 -17.67
N ARG A 132 -1.66 8.12 -16.84
CA ARG A 132 -2.53 9.06 -16.13
C ARG A 132 -2.71 8.59 -14.70
N THR A 133 -2.38 9.43 -13.72
CA THR A 133 -2.55 9.10 -12.30
C THR A 133 -4.04 9.05 -11.92
N SER A 134 -4.41 8.10 -11.09
CA SER A 134 -5.76 7.97 -10.53
C SER A 134 -5.82 8.68 -9.17
N ARG A 135 -6.39 9.89 -9.14
CA ARG A 135 -6.61 10.65 -7.91
C ARG A 135 -8.09 10.84 -7.67
N GLN A 136 -8.49 10.81 -6.39
CA GLN A 136 -9.88 11.01 -6.00
C GLN A 136 -10.38 12.43 -6.37
N GLU A 137 -9.48 13.42 -6.32
CA GLU A 137 -9.77 14.82 -6.65
C GLU A 137 -9.91 15.07 -8.17
N GLN A 138 -9.45 14.14 -9.00
CA GLN A 138 -9.50 14.23 -10.45
C GLN A 138 -9.87 12.88 -11.10
N PRO A 139 -11.03 12.30 -10.79
CA PRO A 139 -11.44 10.99 -11.30
C PRO A 139 -11.58 10.97 -12.82
N GLU A 140 -11.88 12.13 -13.43
CA GLU A 140 -12.10 12.31 -14.87
C GLU A 140 -10.80 12.20 -15.69
N ALA A 141 -9.64 12.08 -15.05
CA ALA A 141 -8.36 11.93 -15.77
C ALA A 141 -8.36 10.74 -16.74
N LEU A 142 -9.18 9.71 -16.50
CA LEU A 142 -9.32 8.54 -17.37
C LEU A 142 -10.50 8.65 -18.36
N ALA A 143 -11.30 9.70 -18.27
CA ALA A 143 -12.42 9.95 -19.17
C ALA A 143 -11.95 10.47 -20.56
N GLY A 144 -12.84 10.37 -21.54
CA GLY A 144 -12.63 10.98 -22.88
C GLY A 144 -11.63 10.28 -23.79
N VAL A 145 -11.21 9.06 -23.47
CA VAL A 145 -10.33 8.28 -24.35
C VAL A 145 -11.16 7.35 -25.22
N HIS A 146 -11.34 7.75 -26.48
CA HIS A 146 -12.07 6.96 -27.48
C HIS A 146 -11.16 6.57 -28.63
N SER A 147 -11.22 5.32 -29.06
CA SER A 147 -10.52 4.77 -30.21
C SER A 147 -11.27 3.54 -30.71
N PRO A 148 -11.09 3.13 -31.98
CA PRO A 148 -11.58 1.84 -32.45
C PRO A 148 -11.10 0.66 -31.59
N SER A 149 -9.91 0.73 -31.01
CA SER A 149 -9.42 -0.22 -30.00
C SER A 149 -8.91 0.53 -28.79
N THR A 150 -9.48 0.28 -27.61
CA THR A 150 -9.10 0.94 -26.35
C THR A 150 -8.70 -0.12 -25.34
N LEU A 151 -7.57 0.09 -24.65
CA LEU A 151 -7.09 -0.74 -23.57
C LEU A 151 -6.87 0.11 -22.32
N LEU A 152 -7.56 -0.21 -21.23
CA LEU A 152 -7.32 0.35 -19.91
C LEU A 152 -6.53 -0.65 -19.07
N LEU A 153 -5.38 -0.25 -18.61
CA LEU A 153 -4.51 -1.02 -17.73
C LEU A 153 -4.40 -0.29 -16.38
N ALA A 154 -4.93 -0.90 -15.34
CA ALA A 154 -4.85 -0.37 -13.99
C ALA A 154 -3.96 -1.28 -13.14
N ASP A 155 -2.77 -0.78 -12.78
CA ASP A 155 -1.85 -1.49 -11.89
C ASP A 155 -2.09 -1.07 -10.43
N GLU A 156 -1.83 -1.97 -9.49
CA GLU A 156 -2.11 -1.81 -8.07
C GLU A 156 -3.57 -1.35 -7.78
N SER A 157 -4.51 -2.00 -8.47
CA SER A 157 -5.93 -1.63 -8.54
C SER A 157 -6.65 -1.58 -7.20
N SER A 158 -6.17 -2.30 -6.17
CA SER A 158 -6.70 -2.19 -4.80
C SER A 158 -6.62 -0.77 -4.22
N GLY A 159 -5.63 0.01 -4.67
CA GLY A 159 -5.41 1.37 -4.20
C GLY A 159 -6.18 2.44 -4.98
N ILE A 160 -6.83 2.09 -6.11
CA ILE A 160 -7.51 3.05 -6.98
C ILE A 160 -8.93 3.33 -6.45
N PRO A 161 -9.34 4.60 -6.28
CA PRO A 161 -10.68 4.96 -5.87
C PRO A 161 -11.76 4.50 -6.85
N GLU A 162 -12.94 4.11 -6.36
CA GLU A 162 -14.05 3.62 -7.18
C GLU A 162 -14.53 4.65 -8.20
N SER A 163 -14.58 5.94 -7.80
CA SER A 163 -14.94 7.05 -8.68
C SER A 163 -14.10 7.15 -9.96
N VAL A 164 -12.83 6.70 -9.91
CA VAL A 164 -11.93 6.66 -11.07
C VAL A 164 -12.37 5.58 -12.07
N PHE A 165 -12.79 4.42 -11.61
CA PHE A 165 -13.34 3.35 -12.46
C PHE A 165 -14.69 3.74 -13.06
N GLU A 166 -15.54 4.44 -12.31
CA GLU A 166 -16.81 4.99 -12.81
C GLU A 166 -16.57 5.98 -13.94
N ALA A 167 -15.65 6.93 -13.75
CA ALA A 167 -15.29 7.91 -14.80
C ALA A 167 -14.69 7.24 -16.05
N ALA A 168 -13.87 6.20 -15.86
CA ALA A 168 -13.29 5.43 -16.97
C ALA A 168 -14.32 4.62 -17.75
N SER A 169 -15.45 4.24 -17.14
CA SER A 169 -16.46 3.35 -17.74
C SER A 169 -17.00 3.89 -19.05
N GLY A 170 -17.19 5.21 -19.17
CA GLY A 170 -17.62 5.88 -20.40
C GLY A 170 -16.63 5.66 -21.56
N SER A 171 -15.34 5.75 -21.31
CA SER A 171 -14.28 5.50 -22.31
C SER A 171 -14.22 4.03 -22.76
N MET A 172 -14.72 3.11 -21.93
CA MET A 172 -14.69 1.66 -22.17
C MET A 172 -15.99 1.13 -22.78
N SER A 173 -16.89 1.99 -23.27
CA SER A 173 -18.14 1.63 -23.92
C SER A 173 -17.96 1.07 -25.34
N GLY A 174 -16.81 1.29 -25.99
CA GLY A 174 -16.49 0.85 -27.34
C GLY A 174 -16.52 -0.69 -27.50
N ILE A 175 -16.78 -1.15 -28.74
CA ILE A 175 -16.90 -2.60 -29.06
C ILE A 175 -15.59 -3.36 -28.79
N HIS A 176 -14.44 -2.73 -29.05
CA HIS A 176 -13.12 -3.32 -28.82
C HIS A 176 -12.41 -2.59 -27.66
N ALA A 177 -13.13 -2.39 -26.57
CA ALA A 177 -12.56 -1.84 -25.34
C ALA A 177 -12.32 -2.97 -24.33
N THR A 178 -11.10 -3.08 -23.82
CA THR A 178 -10.69 -4.08 -22.83
C THR A 178 -10.14 -3.40 -21.59
N THR A 179 -10.58 -3.85 -20.41
CA THR A 179 -10.08 -3.38 -19.12
C THR A 179 -9.30 -4.49 -18.42
N VAL A 180 -8.11 -4.18 -17.96
CA VAL A 180 -7.27 -5.09 -17.18
C VAL A 180 -6.94 -4.44 -15.85
N LEU A 181 -7.27 -5.11 -14.77
CA LEU A 181 -6.93 -4.74 -13.41
C LEU A 181 -5.88 -5.72 -12.88
N THR A 182 -4.78 -5.20 -12.35
CA THR A 182 -3.78 -6.01 -11.65
C THR A 182 -3.51 -5.40 -10.28
N GLY A 183 -3.15 -6.22 -9.30
CA GLY A 183 -2.76 -5.69 -8.00
C GLY A 183 -2.67 -6.73 -6.91
N ASN A 184 -2.05 -6.32 -5.81
CA ASN A 184 -2.12 -7.06 -4.57
C ASN A 184 -3.48 -6.81 -3.91
N PRO A 185 -4.16 -7.84 -3.39
CA PRO A 185 -5.50 -7.72 -2.81
C PRO A 185 -5.44 -7.17 -1.38
N THR A 186 -5.11 -5.88 -1.24
CA THR A 186 -4.87 -5.22 0.05
C THR A 186 -6.14 -4.82 0.78
N ARG A 187 -7.31 -4.84 0.09
CA ARG A 187 -8.61 -4.46 0.65
C ARG A 187 -9.63 -5.52 0.34
N ASN A 188 -10.51 -5.82 1.29
CA ASN A 188 -11.71 -6.64 1.10
C ASN A 188 -12.97 -5.80 0.83
N THR A 189 -12.78 -4.58 0.33
CA THR A 189 -13.81 -3.65 -0.14
C THR A 189 -13.33 -2.90 -1.39
N GLY A 190 -14.26 -2.25 -2.10
CA GLY A 190 -13.99 -1.46 -3.29
C GLY A 190 -14.01 -2.26 -4.59
N PHE A 191 -13.89 -1.53 -5.72
CA PHE A 191 -14.15 -2.07 -7.04
C PHE A 191 -13.29 -3.30 -7.40
N PHE A 192 -11.99 -3.29 -7.08
CA PHE A 192 -11.10 -4.43 -7.35
C PHE A 192 -11.53 -5.69 -6.59
N TYR A 193 -11.90 -5.55 -5.31
CA TYR A 193 -12.46 -6.64 -4.51
C TYR A 193 -13.76 -7.17 -5.12
N ASP A 194 -14.65 -6.28 -5.53
CA ASP A 194 -15.93 -6.62 -6.15
C ASP A 194 -15.78 -7.44 -7.43
N THR A 195 -14.74 -7.15 -8.24
CA THR A 195 -14.48 -7.93 -9.47
C THR A 195 -14.16 -9.40 -9.19
N HIS A 196 -13.66 -9.74 -8.02
CA HIS A 196 -13.38 -11.11 -7.59
C HIS A 196 -14.51 -11.74 -6.77
N ASN A 197 -15.54 -10.96 -6.39
CA ASN A 197 -16.66 -11.38 -5.54
C ASN A 197 -18.00 -11.09 -6.22
N ARG A 198 -18.64 -9.99 -5.92
CA ARG A 198 -19.98 -9.62 -6.38
C ARG A 198 -20.10 -9.51 -7.90
N LEU A 199 -19.06 -9.05 -8.59
CA LEU A 199 -19.03 -8.85 -10.03
C LEU A 199 -18.28 -9.96 -10.79
N LYS A 200 -17.91 -11.06 -10.13
CA LYS A 200 -17.05 -12.12 -10.67
C LYS A 200 -17.54 -12.69 -12.00
N GLU A 201 -18.83 -12.85 -12.17
CA GLU A 201 -19.42 -13.38 -13.43
C GLU A 201 -19.18 -12.48 -14.66
N ASN A 202 -18.92 -11.19 -14.45
CA ASN A 202 -18.67 -10.22 -15.51
C ASN A 202 -17.18 -10.02 -15.82
N TRP A 203 -16.30 -10.73 -15.11
CA TRP A 203 -14.85 -10.57 -15.17
C TRP A 203 -14.15 -11.91 -15.37
N HIS A 204 -13.18 -11.96 -16.26
CA HIS A 204 -12.20 -13.03 -16.28
C HIS A 204 -11.25 -12.80 -15.08
N THR A 205 -11.43 -13.58 -14.01
CA THR A 205 -10.68 -13.40 -12.77
C THR A 205 -9.51 -14.37 -12.70
N MET A 206 -8.34 -13.85 -12.38
CA MET A 206 -7.09 -14.59 -12.22
C MET A 206 -6.56 -14.45 -10.81
N HIS A 207 -5.89 -15.49 -10.34
CA HIS A 207 -5.23 -15.51 -9.04
C HIS A 207 -3.83 -16.11 -9.17
N VAL A 208 -2.83 -15.41 -8.65
CA VAL A 208 -1.43 -15.82 -8.72
C VAL A 208 -0.78 -15.76 -7.34
N SER A 209 -0.43 -16.89 -6.79
CA SER A 209 0.35 -16.98 -5.56
C SER A 209 1.85 -16.85 -5.84
N CYS A 210 2.63 -16.33 -4.87
CA CYS A 210 4.08 -16.41 -4.92
C CYS A 210 4.58 -17.87 -4.96
N ILE A 211 3.82 -18.77 -4.32
CA ILE A 211 4.18 -20.21 -4.24
C ILE A 211 4.14 -20.84 -5.64
N ASP A 212 3.24 -20.38 -6.50
CA ASP A 212 3.05 -20.90 -7.85
C ASP A 212 3.89 -20.17 -8.91
N SER A 213 4.68 -19.18 -8.49
CA SER A 213 5.47 -18.34 -9.40
C SER A 213 6.94 -18.74 -9.42
N ASN A 214 7.45 -19.07 -10.58
CA ASN A 214 8.88 -19.34 -10.79
C ASN A 214 9.79 -18.09 -10.63
N ARG A 215 9.21 -16.90 -10.45
CA ARG A 215 9.95 -15.63 -10.25
C ARG A 215 10.21 -15.33 -8.79
N VAL A 216 9.52 -16.01 -7.89
CA VAL A 216 9.67 -15.81 -6.45
C VAL A 216 10.41 -17.00 -5.87
N SER A 217 11.46 -16.72 -5.09
CA SER A 217 12.25 -17.79 -4.47
C SER A 217 11.54 -18.40 -3.26
N ASP A 218 11.77 -19.68 -3.02
CA ASP A 218 11.29 -20.38 -1.82
C ASP A 218 11.81 -19.71 -0.53
N ASP A 219 13.03 -19.14 -0.59
CA ASP A 219 13.62 -18.41 0.55
C ASP A 219 12.78 -17.18 0.91
N PHE A 220 12.26 -16.43 -0.08
CA PHE A 220 11.37 -15.30 0.18
C PHE A 220 10.06 -15.77 0.84
N VAL A 221 9.45 -16.84 0.33
CA VAL A 221 8.21 -17.41 0.89
C VAL A 221 8.41 -17.86 2.33
N ASN A 222 9.51 -18.57 2.59
CA ASN A 222 9.88 -19.06 3.93
C ASN A 222 10.20 -17.90 4.89
N ASP A 223 10.90 -16.87 4.42
CA ASP A 223 11.20 -15.68 5.21
C ASP A 223 9.90 -14.95 5.60
N MET A 224 8.96 -14.78 4.66
CA MET A 224 7.66 -14.20 4.91
C MET A 224 6.83 -15.03 5.92
N LYS A 225 6.86 -16.37 5.78
CA LYS A 225 6.21 -17.28 6.74
C LYS A 225 6.80 -17.13 8.14
N ASN A 226 8.12 -17.11 8.26
CA ASN A 226 8.81 -17.00 9.54
C ASN A 226 8.65 -15.62 10.19
N ARG A 227 8.57 -14.56 9.39
CA ARG A 227 8.41 -13.19 9.90
C ARG A 227 7.00 -12.87 10.34
N TYR A 228 6.00 -13.33 9.60
CA TYR A 228 4.62 -12.84 9.73
C TYR A 228 3.64 -13.91 10.21
N GLY A 229 3.95 -15.19 10.04
CA GLY A 229 3.02 -16.31 10.24
C GLY A 229 2.09 -16.51 9.03
N GLU A 230 1.75 -17.76 8.75
CA GLU A 230 0.90 -18.15 7.60
C GLU A 230 -0.51 -17.56 7.67
N ASP A 231 -1.08 -17.43 8.88
CA ASP A 231 -2.44 -16.91 9.11
C ASP A 231 -2.50 -15.37 9.18
N SER A 232 -1.37 -14.70 8.98
CA SER A 232 -1.35 -13.24 9.04
C SER A 232 -1.93 -12.58 7.79
N PRO A 233 -2.59 -11.42 7.89
CA PRO A 233 -3.01 -10.65 6.73
C PRO A 233 -1.84 -10.34 5.78
N ALA A 234 -0.63 -10.14 6.33
CA ALA A 234 0.58 -9.90 5.57
C ALA A 234 0.92 -11.07 4.63
N TYR A 235 0.89 -12.31 5.14
CA TYR A 235 1.17 -13.50 4.36
C TYR A 235 0.08 -13.75 3.31
N HIS A 236 -1.20 -13.62 3.70
CA HIS A 236 -2.33 -13.76 2.78
C HIS A 236 -2.24 -12.80 1.60
N VAL A 237 -1.97 -11.52 1.84
CA VAL A 237 -1.89 -10.50 0.78
C VAL A 237 -0.62 -10.64 -0.05
N ARG A 238 0.55 -10.70 0.61
CA ARG A 238 1.85 -10.56 -0.05
C ARG A 238 2.37 -11.85 -0.65
N VAL A 239 2.06 -13.00 -0.06
CA VAL A 239 2.51 -14.31 -0.54
C VAL A 239 1.41 -15.04 -1.29
N LEU A 240 0.27 -15.25 -0.64
CA LEU A 240 -0.81 -16.01 -1.26
C LEU A 240 -1.58 -15.24 -2.32
N GLY A 241 -1.50 -13.90 -2.38
CA GLY A 241 -2.33 -13.09 -3.28
C GLY A 241 -3.81 -13.21 -2.96
N ASN A 242 -4.17 -13.49 -1.71
CA ASN A 242 -5.53 -13.57 -1.22
C ASN A 242 -5.94 -12.26 -0.56
N PHE A 243 -7.23 -11.92 -0.66
CA PHE A 243 -7.77 -10.84 0.13
C PHE A 243 -7.58 -11.14 1.62
N PRO A 244 -7.31 -10.12 2.45
CA PRO A 244 -7.11 -10.35 3.88
C PRO A 244 -8.37 -10.98 4.50
N PRO A 245 -8.21 -11.86 5.48
CA PRO A 245 -9.35 -12.34 6.26
C PRO A 245 -10.07 -11.13 6.85
N SER A 246 -11.39 -11.21 6.94
CA SER A 246 -12.35 -10.14 7.29
C SER A 246 -11.78 -8.89 7.98
N GLU A 247 -11.93 -7.70 7.38
CA GLU A 247 -11.57 -6.40 8.01
C GLU A 247 -12.36 -6.15 9.32
N SER A 248 -13.47 -6.85 9.54
CA SER A 248 -14.31 -6.69 10.72
C SER A 248 -13.57 -6.96 12.03
N ASP A 249 -12.51 -7.74 12.00
CA ASP A 249 -11.81 -8.19 13.20
C ASP A 249 -10.43 -7.53 13.41
N THR A 250 -9.85 -6.88 12.40
CA THR A 250 -8.56 -6.18 12.56
C THR A 250 -8.76 -4.76 13.07
N VAL A 251 -7.84 -4.27 13.92
CA VAL A 251 -7.92 -2.90 14.45
C VAL A 251 -7.70 -1.91 13.33
N ILE A 252 -6.63 -2.08 12.54
CA ILE A 252 -6.23 -1.16 11.48
C ILE A 252 -6.33 -1.86 10.12
N PRO A 253 -7.19 -1.37 9.21
CA PRO A 253 -7.26 -1.87 7.84
C PRO A 253 -5.94 -1.72 7.10
N VAL A 254 -5.55 -2.75 6.36
CA VAL A 254 -4.31 -2.78 5.55
C VAL A 254 -4.23 -1.61 4.58
N SER A 255 -5.37 -1.19 4.04
CA SER A 255 -5.46 -0.07 3.11
C SER A 255 -4.99 1.27 3.69
N LEU A 256 -5.24 1.52 4.98
CA LEU A 256 -4.79 2.73 5.66
C LEU A 256 -3.27 2.71 5.86
N ILE A 257 -2.72 1.54 6.20
CA ILE A 257 -1.28 1.36 6.38
C ILE A 257 -0.55 1.59 5.05
N ASP A 258 -1.04 0.96 3.98
CA ASP A 258 -0.49 1.11 2.63
C ASP A 258 -0.52 2.56 2.14
N HIS A 259 -1.65 3.26 2.39
CA HIS A 259 -1.75 4.66 2.05
C HIS A 259 -0.70 5.51 2.77
N ALA A 260 -0.61 5.37 4.09
CA ALA A 260 0.32 6.14 4.92
C ALA A 260 1.80 5.86 4.59
N MET A 261 2.15 4.64 4.16
CA MET A 261 3.51 4.31 3.70
C MET A 261 3.86 4.95 2.36
N LYS A 262 2.88 5.11 1.47
CA LYS A 262 3.08 5.64 0.12
C LYS A 262 2.86 7.16 0.02
N ASN A 263 2.28 7.74 1.06
CA ASN A 263 1.92 9.15 1.08
C ASN A 263 3.16 10.05 1.15
N ASP A 264 3.10 11.21 0.48
CA ASP A 264 4.14 12.24 0.55
C ASP A 264 3.62 13.46 1.31
N VAL A 265 3.95 13.52 2.60
CA VAL A 265 3.49 14.56 3.51
C VAL A 265 4.64 15.49 3.86
N LYS A 266 4.43 16.78 3.68
CA LYS A 266 5.43 17.81 4.02
C LYS A 266 5.36 18.15 5.51
N ILE A 267 6.53 18.26 6.12
CA ILE A 267 6.68 18.72 7.51
C ILE A 267 6.85 20.24 7.47
N HIS A 268 6.06 20.97 8.25
CA HIS A 268 6.21 22.41 8.44
C HIS A 268 7.28 22.71 9.50
N GLU A 269 7.93 23.89 9.40
CA GLU A 269 9.05 24.25 10.29
C GLU A 269 8.66 24.33 11.77
N ASP A 270 7.43 24.72 12.08
CA ASP A 270 6.86 24.87 13.44
C ASP A 270 6.33 23.55 14.02
N THR A 271 6.52 22.44 13.29
CA THR A 271 6.01 21.14 13.70
C THR A 271 6.83 20.59 14.86
N ILE A 272 6.18 20.28 15.97
CA ILE A 272 6.85 19.69 17.14
C ILE A 272 7.22 18.22 16.91
N SER A 273 8.31 17.82 17.57
CA SER A 273 8.74 16.43 17.63
C SER A 273 8.30 15.79 18.95
N ILE A 274 7.74 14.58 18.85
CA ILE A 274 7.36 13.72 19.97
C ILE A 274 8.02 12.37 19.75
N TRP A 275 8.66 11.84 20.78
CA TRP A 275 9.24 10.51 20.73
C TRP A 275 8.48 9.56 21.63
N ALA A 276 8.47 8.28 21.27
CA ALA A 276 7.94 7.21 22.12
C ALA A 276 8.90 6.04 22.15
N LEU A 277 9.07 5.46 23.32
CA LEU A 277 9.94 4.32 23.57
C LEU A 277 9.12 3.16 24.12
N ASP A 278 8.99 2.09 23.35
CA ASP A 278 8.53 0.78 23.81
C ASP A 278 9.75 0.01 24.32
N VAL A 279 9.72 -0.42 25.59
CA VAL A 279 10.85 -1.06 26.27
C VAL A 279 10.62 -2.55 26.37
N ALA A 280 11.45 -3.32 25.66
CA ALA A 280 11.42 -4.79 25.72
C ALA A 280 12.30 -5.34 26.83
N ARG A 281 11.94 -6.53 27.32
CA ARG A 281 12.83 -7.35 28.15
C ARG A 281 13.89 -8.02 27.30
N GLN A 282 15.00 -8.45 27.91
CA GLN A 282 15.96 -9.31 27.22
C GLN A 282 15.28 -10.58 26.70
N GLY A 283 15.45 -10.89 25.41
CA GLY A 283 14.81 -11.99 24.72
C GLY A 283 14.52 -11.69 23.25
N ASN A 284 13.42 -12.23 22.75
CA ASN A 284 13.03 -12.09 21.34
C ASN A 284 12.31 -10.75 21.02
N ASP A 285 11.86 -10.01 22.02
CA ASP A 285 11.19 -8.72 21.84
C ASP A 285 12.22 -7.60 21.70
N SER A 286 11.90 -6.54 20.96
CA SER A 286 12.83 -5.44 20.64
C SER A 286 12.41 -4.15 21.33
N SER A 287 13.37 -3.38 21.85
CA SER A 287 13.11 -2.00 22.27
C SER A 287 13.04 -1.10 21.04
N VAL A 288 12.00 -0.29 20.92
CA VAL A 288 11.75 0.53 19.73
C VAL A 288 11.55 1.98 20.09
N LEU A 289 12.34 2.85 19.44
CA LEU A 289 12.15 4.30 19.50
C LEU A 289 11.43 4.78 18.23
N CYS A 290 10.23 5.31 18.42
CA CYS A 290 9.44 5.99 17.40
C CYS A 290 9.65 7.51 17.53
N LYS A 291 9.96 8.19 16.44
CA LYS A 291 10.07 9.64 16.35
C LYS A 291 8.98 10.17 15.43
N ARG A 292 8.06 10.97 15.97
CA ARG A 292 6.98 11.62 15.21
C ARG A 292 7.22 13.11 15.13
N GLN A 293 7.07 13.68 13.94
CA GLN A 293 7.08 15.13 13.73
C GLN A 293 5.78 15.52 13.01
N GLY A 294 4.82 16.04 13.77
CA GLY A 294 3.48 16.32 13.28
C GLY A 294 2.79 15.09 12.67
N PRO A 295 2.47 15.12 11.37
CA PRO A 295 1.82 14.02 10.69
C PRO A 295 2.79 12.94 10.17
N VAL A 296 4.09 13.07 10.40
CA VAL A 296 5.11 12.17 9.86
C VAL A 296 5.78 11.37 10.97
N ILE A 297 5.82 10.05 10.81
CA ILE A 297 6.66 9.15 11.59
C ILE A 297 7.92 8.85 10.79
N HIS A 298 9.08 9.13 11.41
CA HIS A 298 10.39 8.85 10.85
C HIS A 298 10.75 7.35 10.93
N PRO A 299 11.78 6.86 10.20
CA PRO A 299 12.26 5.50 10.36
C PRO A 299 12.49 5.13 11.82
N LEU A 300 11.97 3.97 12.22
CA LEU A 300 12.04 3.49 13.61
C LEU A 300 13.47 3.05 13.94
N ILE A 301 13.87 3.33 15.16
CA ILE A 301 15.15 2.83 15.69
C ILE A 301 14.85 1.63 16.58
N VAL A 302 15.47 0.51 16.27
CA VAL A 302 15.20 -0.78 16.91
C VAL A 302 16.49 -1.29 17.55
N TRP A 303 16.40 -1.64 18.83
CA TRP A 303 17.50 -2.24 19.57
C TRP A 303 17.10 -3.60 20.15
N ASN A 304 18.02 -4.54 20.05
CA ASN A 304 17.84 -5.88 20.60
C ASN A 304 18.87 -6.13 21.71
N ASN A 305 18.47 -6.82 22.76
CA ASN A 305 19.34 -7.30 23.83
C ASN A 305 20.15 -6.22 24.57
N LEU A 306 19.65 -4.98 24.62
CA LEU A 306 20.26 -3.95 25.46
C LEU A 306 19.77 -4.06 26.90
N ASP A 307 20.67 -3.82 27.86
CA ASP A 307 20.27 -3.59 29.23
C ASP A 307 19.72 -2.16 29.42
N LEU A 308 19.16 -1.87 30.61
CA LEU A 308 18.53 -0.57 30.90
C LEU A 308 19.49 0.61 30.73
N MET A 309 20.75 0.43 31.12
CA MET A 309 21.75 1.50 31.04
C MET A 309 22.19 1.74 29.60
N GLN A 310 22.38 0.66 28.84
CA GLN A 310 22.70 0.72 27.41
C GLN A 310 21.56 1.36 26.63
N LEU A 311 20.31 0.96 26.88
CA LEU A 311 19.13 1.52 26.21
C LEU A 311 18.97 3.03 26.51
N THR A 312 19.10 3.43 27.79
CA THR A 312 19.02 4.84 28.15
C THR A 312 20.17 5.67 27.56
N GLY A 313 21.38 5.09 27.50
CA GLY A 313 22.52 5.68 26.80
C GLY A 313 22.27 5.87 25.31
N ALA A 314 21.68 4.87 24.63
CA ALA A 314 21.33 4.95 23.22
C ALA A 314 20.28 6.03 22.95
N VAL A 315 19.21 6.10 23.76
CA VAL A 315 18.19 7.16 23.64
C VAL A 315 18.78 8.54 23.90
N LYS A 316 19.69 8.67 24.89
CA LYS A 316 20.40 9.93 25.15
C LYS A 316 21.28 10.36 23.99
N ALA A 317 22.00 9.44 23.36
CA ALA A 317 22.81 9.71 22.18
C ALA A 317 21.96 10.21 21.01
N GLU A 318 20.79 9.60 20.77
CA GLU A 318 19.82 10.04 19.76
C GLU A 318 19.27 11.46 20.06
N TYR A 319 19.02 11.75 21.34
CA TYR A 319 18.56 13.07 21.78
C TYR A 319 19.65 14.14 21.59
N ASP A 320 20.89 13.82 21.91
CA ASP A 320 22.01 14.77 21.79
C ASP A 320 22.37 15.02 20.30
N ALA A 321 22.25 14.01 19.45
CA ALA A 321 22.49 14.12 18.01
C ALA A 321 21.39 14.90 17.28
N ALA A 322 20.19 15.03 17.86
CA ALA A 322 19.08 15.75 17.24
C ALA A 322 19.36 17.27 17.22
N SER A 323 19.13 17.91 16.06
CA SER A 323 19.15 19.37 15.95
C SER A 323 18.08 19.99 16.87
N THR A 324 18.27 21.23 17.29
CA THR A 324 17.36 21.94 18.21
C THR A 324 15.90 21.90 17.75
N SER A 325 15.64 22.03 16.44
CA SER A 325 14.30 21.97 15.85
C SER A 325 13.70 20.56 15.81
N LYS A 326 14.50 19.50 15.95
CA LYS A 326 14.08 18.10 15.93
C LYS A 326 14.09 17.45 17.32
N LYS A 327 14.57 18.17 18.34
CA LYS A 327 14.50 17.67 19.72
C LYS A 327 13.05 17.49 20.12
N PRO A 328 12.70 16.36 20.77
CA PRO A 328 11.33 16.12 21.20
C PRO A 328 10.94 17.07 22.33
N VAL A 329 9.73 17.58 22.29
CA VAL A 329 9.13 18.28 23.43
C VAL A 329 8.76 17.30 24.55
N GLU A 330 8.58 16.04 24.21
CA GLU A 330 8.26 14.95 25.13
C GLU A 330 8.77 13.60 24.58
N ILE A 331 9.28 12.75 25.49
CA ILE A 331 9.63 11.35 25.26
C ILE A 331 8.69 10.50 26.11
N ILE A 332 7.76 9.82 25.45
CA ILE A 332 6.78 8.95 26.10
C ILE A 332 7.41 7.56 26.25
N VAL A 333 7.46 7.03 27.47
CA VAL A 333 8.03 5.71 27.76
C VAL A 333 6.92 4.81 28.29
N ASP A 334 6.75 3.60 27.69
CA ASP A 334 5.90 2.58 28.32
C ASP A 334 6.53 2.20 29.67
N SER A 335 5.88 2.60 30.76
CA SER A 335 6.39 2.40 32.11
C SER A 335 6.04 1.03 32.73
N VAL A 336 5.52 0.09 31.92
CA VAL A 336 5.22 -1.26 32.41
C VAL A 336 6.54 -2.04 32.62
N GLY A 337 6.72 -2.59 33.81
CA GLY A 337 7.88 -3.44 34.12
C GLY A 337 9.22 -2.71 34.06
N LEU A 338 10.10 -3.08 33.13
CA LEU A 338 11.44 -2.48 33.00
C LEU A 338 11.41 -1.03 32.54
N GLY A 339 10.35 -0.59 31.88
CA GLY A 339 10.22 0.78 31.41
C GLY A 339 10.22 1.83 32.51
N ALA A 340 9.82 1.49 33.75
CA ALA A 340 9.91 2.40 34.90
C ALA A 340 11.37 2.79 35.20
N GLY A 341 12.29 1.83 35.20
CA GLY A 341 13.71 2.10 35.42
C GLY A 341 14.36 2.91 34.29
N VAL A 342 13.96 2.67 33.05
CA VAL A 342 14.37 3.49 31.89
C VAL A 342 13.87 4.93 32.04
N LEU A 343 12.59 5.12 32.41
CA LEU A 343 11.96 6.40 32.59
C LEU A 343 12.73 7.24 33.66
N ASP A 344 12.99 6.65 34.84
CA ASP A 344 13.67 7.34 35.93
C ASP A 344 15.07 7.76 35.49
N ARG A 345 15.80 6.89 34.79
CA ARG A 345 17.15 7.21 34.32
C ARG A 345 17.15 8.28 33.22
N LEU A 346 16.18 8.30 32.32
CA LEU A 346 16.06 9.37 31.31
C LEU A 346 15.79 10.72 31.96
N ARG A 347 14.98 10.77 33.03
CA ARG A 347 14.72 11.97 33.80
C ARG A 347 15.96 12.48 34.54
N GLU A 348 16.72 11.57 35.17
CA GLU A 348 18.00 11.90 35.79
C GLU A 348 18.99 12.52 34.79
N LEU A 349 18.96 12.05 33.53
CA LEU A 349 19.78 12.60 32.45
C LEU A 349 19.24 13.92 31.87
N GLY A 350 18.18 14.48 32.45
CA GLY A 350 17.58 15.75 32.04
C GLY A 350 16.75 15.69 30.74
N LEU A 351 16.31 14.52 30.32
CA LEU A 351 15.44 14.39 29.13
C LEU A 351 13.97 14.64 29.50
N PRO A 352 13.15 15.18 28.59
CA PRO A 352 11.73 15.44 28.81
C PRO A 352 10.90 14.15 28.77
N ALA A 353 11.19 13.21 29.68
CA ALA A 353 10.58 11.88 29.69
C ALA A 353 9.29 11.81 30.51
N ARG A 354 8.21 11.29 29.96
CA ARG A 354 6.95 10.97 30.62
C ARG A 354 6.65 9.48 30.55
N GLY A 355 6.34 8.89 31.70
CA GLY A 355 5.87 7.49 31.74
C GLY A 355 4.40 7.39 31.40
N LEU A 356 4.04 6.33 30.69
CA LEU A 356 2.67 5.97 30.39
C LEU A 356 2.49 4.46 30.61
N ASN A 357 1.53 4.08 31.44
CA ASN A 357 1.23 2.68 31.68
C ASN A 357 0.07 2.25 30.76
N VAL A 358 0.40 1.55 29.68
CA VAL A 358 -0.59 1.11 28.66
C VAL A 358 -1.61 0.09 29.21
N SER A 359 -1.34 -0.53 30.36
CA SER A 359 -2.26 -1.49 31.01
C SER A 359 -3.30 -0.78 31.90
N GLU A 360 -3.14 0.52 32.18
CA GLU A 360 -4.09 1.30 32.97
C GLU A 360 -5.44 1.44 32.26
N ARG A 361 -6.43 1.88 33.03
CA ARG A 361 -7.77 2.15 32.50
C ARG A 361 -7.71 3.25 31.45
N SER A 362 -8.42 3.06 30.36
CA SER A 362 -8.61 4.08 29.33
C SER A 362 -9.20 5.36 29.90
N VAL A 363 -8.81 6.50 29.30
CA VAL A 363 -9.48 7.79 29.58
C VAL A 363 -10.95 7.70 29.10
N GLN A 364 -11.21 7.03 28.00
CA GLN A 364 -12.56 6.73 27.47
C GLN A 364 -13.10 5.42 28.06
N LYS A 365 -13.35 5.45 29.37
CA LYS A 365 -13.69 4.26 30.20
C LYS A 365 -14.90 3.44 29.72
N ASP A 366 -15.82 4.08 29.01
CA ASP A 366 -17.03 3.44 28.50
C ASP A 366 -16.81 2.74 27.15
N THR A 367 -15.76 3.13 26.43
CA THR A 367 -15.47 2.62 25.08
C THR A 367 -14.38 1.53 25.10
N TYR A 368 -13.30 1.74 25.82
CA TYR A 368 -12.13 0.85 25.80
C TYR A 368 -11.86 0.23 27.16
N ILE A 369 -11.34 -1.02 27.15
CA ILE A 369 -11.03 -1.75 28.40
C ILE A 369 -9.79 -1.20 29.09
N ASN A 370 -8.79 -0.78 28.31
CA ASN A 370 -7.51 -0.25 28.79
C ASN A 370 -6.95 0.80 27.81
N LEU A 371 -5.87 1.46 28.24
CA LEU A 371 -5.20 2.50 27.48
C LEU A 371 -4.57 1.95 26.19
N ARG A 372 -4.06 0.71 26.19
CA ARG A 372 -3.54 0.08 24.96
C ARG A 372 -4.60 0.01 23.88
N ALA A 373 -5.81 -0.43 24.19
CA ALA A 373 -6.90 -0.45 23.22
C ALA A 373 -7.26 0.94 22.69
N GLU A 374 -7.30 1.95 23.56
CA GLU A 374 -7.52 3.35 23.16
C GLU A 374 -6.43 3.84 22.20
N LEU A 375 -5.15 3.60 22.48
CA LEU A 375 -4.02 4.04 21.67
C LEU A 375 -4.02 3.38 20.27
N TRP A 376 -4.36 2.11 20.19
CA TRP A 376 -4.50 1.42 18.90
C TRP A 376 -5.61 2.02 18.04
N PHE A 377 -6.75 2.36 18.63
CA PHE A 377 -7.83 3.03 17.92
C PHE A 377 -7.55 4.51 17.62
N LYS A 378 -6.74 5.19 18.42
CA LYS A 378 -6.17 6.50 18.07
C LYS A 378 -5.24 6.41 16.88
N CYS A 379 -4.42 5.37 16.81
CA CYS A 379 -3.58 5.11 15.64
C CYS A 379 -4.42 4.88 14.38
N LYS A 380 -5.48 4.09 14.47
CA LYS A 380 -6.44 3.92 13.38
C LYS A 380 -7.03 5.27 12.94
N ALA A 381 -7.57 6.07 13.87
CA ALA A 381 -8.16 7.36 13.56
C ALA A 381 -7.15 8.36 12.95
N TRP A 382 -5.88 8.31 13.41
CA TRP A 382 -4.81 9.12 12.85
C TRP A 382 -4.49 8.73 11.40
N LEU A 383 -4.47 7.42 11.09
CA LEU A 383 -4.31 6.92 9.72
C LEU A 383 -5.53 7.23 8.82
N GLU A 384 -6.74 7.22 9.36
CA GLU A 384 -7.98 7.60 8.67
C GLU A 384 -7.99 9.08 8.24
N GLY A 385 -7.20 9.93 8.89
CA GLY A 385 -7.00 11.33 8.49
C GLY A 385 -6.35 11.51 7.12
N MET A 386 -5.75 10.46 6.55
CA MET A 386 -5.16 10.37 5.21
C MET A 386 -3.93 11.26 4.96
N ASP A 387 -3.76 12.38 5.64
CA ASP A 387 -2.63 13.31 5.51
C ASP A 387 -1.46 12.95 6.45
N VAL A 388 -1.14 11.67 6.52
CA VAL A 388 -0.11 11.15 7.41
C VAL A 388 0.87 10.26 6.66
N LYS A 389 2.10 10.15 7.20
CA LYS A 389 3.18 9.33 6.62
C LYS A 389 3.82 8.46 7.68
N ILE A 390 4.01 7.20 7.35
CA ILE A 390 4.81 6.26 8.14
C ILE A 390 5.96 5.70 7.28
N PRO A 391 7.05 5.23 7.89
CA PRO A 391 8.19 4.73 7.13
C PRO A 391 7.86 3.46 6.35
N HIS A 392 8.54 3.26 5.22
CA HIS A 392 8.53 2.01 4.48
C HIS A 392 9.27 0.94 5.29
N ASP A 393 8.53 0.23 6.15
CA ASP A 393 9.02 -0.85 6.99
C ASP A 393 8.00 -1.99 6.94
N ASP A 394 8.39 -3.07 6.27
CA ASP A 394 7.53 -4.25 6.08
C ASP A 394 7.14 -4.92 7.39
N ARG A 395 7.99 -4.84 8.41
CA ARG A 395 7.70 -5.39 9.72
C ARG A 395 6.69 -4.52 10.46
N LEU A 396 6.85 -3.19 10.41
CA LEU A 396 5.84 -2.26 10.93
C LEU A 396 4.48 -2.46 10.25
N TRP A 397 4.48 -2.63 8.92
CA TRP A 397 3.26 -2.91 8.16
C TRP A 397 2.53 -4.14 8.71
N ALA A 398 3.26 -5.26 8.87
CA ALA A 398 2.67 -6.50 9.35
C ALA A 398 2.20 -6.39 10.82
N GLU A 399 2.97 -5.71 11.65
CA GLU A 399 2.63 -5.50 13.06
C GLU A 399 1.39 -4.61 13.23
N LEU A 400 1.19 -3.58 12.37
CA LEU A 400 -0.03 -2.76 12.38
C LEU A 400 -1.26 -3.51 11.87
N ALA A 401 -1.09 -4.42 10.90
CA ALA A 401 -2.17 -5.17 10.28
C ALA A 401 -2.65 -6.38 11.11
N ALA A 402 -1.82 -6.89 12.03
CA ALA A 402 -2.05 -8.18 12.67
C ALA A 402 -3.04 -8.20 13.85
N PRO A 403 -3.08 -7.20 14.77
CA PRO A 403 -3.93 -7.26 15.95
C PRO A 403 -5.41 -7.21 15.61
N ARG A 404 -6.16 -8.08 16.29
CA ARG A 404 -7.62 -8.14 16.22
C ARG A 404 -8.23 -7.45 17.43
N TYR A 405 -9.52 -7.13 17.33
CA TYR A 405 -10.27 -6.64 18.47
C TYR A 405 -11.60 -7.37 18.60
N HIS A 406 -12.17 -7.34 19.77
CA HIS A 406 -13.50 -7.85 20.07
C HIS A 406 -14.21 -6.97 21.11
N PHE A 407 -15.51 -7.11 21.18
CA PHE A 407 -16.29 -6.49 22.25
C PHE A 407 -16.35 -7.42 23.44
N THR A 408 -16.07 -6.89 24.62
CA THR A 408 -16.25 -7.63 25.89
C THR A 408 -17.73 -7.80 26.20
N SER A 409 -18.06 -8.63 27.18
CA SER A 409 -19.44 -8.80 27.68
C SER A 409 -20.06 -7.48 28.18
N SER A 410 -19.23 -6.50 28.58
CA SER A 410 -19.65 -5.15 28.97
C SER A 410 -19.74 -4.17 27.80
N GLY A 411 -19.60 -4.63 26.55
CA GLY A 411 -19.66 -3.80 25.34
C GLY A 411 -18.41 -2.94 25.06
N LYS A 412 -17.33 -3.11 25.84
CA LYS A 412 -16.09 -2.37 25.65
C LYS A 412 -15.19 -3.03 24.62
N ILE A 413 -14.43 -2.23 23.89
CA ILE A 413 -13.47 -2.69 22.92
C ILE A 413 -12.20 -3.18 23.64
N GLN A 414 -11.77 -4.37 23.30
CA GLN A 414 -10.51 -4.99 23.73
C GLN A 414 -9.68 -5.38 22.51
N VAL A 415 -8.46 -4.89 22.43
CA VAL A 415 -7.46 -5.31 21.43
C VAL A 415 -6.81 -6.61 21.92
N GLU A 416 -6.56 -7.51 20.98
CA GLU A 416 -5.92 -8.80 21.20
C GLU A 416 -4.62 -8.66 21.99
N SER A 417 -4.42 -9.53 22.99
CA SER A 417 -3.21 -9.50 23.81
C SER A 417 -1.98 -10.04 23.06
N LYS A 418 -0.77 -9.65 23.48
CA LYS A 418 0.49 -10.17 22.92
C LYS A 418 0.56 -11.70 23.04
N GLU A 419 0.02 -12.28 24.14
CA GLU A 419 -0.05 -13.73 24.36
C GLU A 419 -1.00 -14.42 23.38
N ALA A 420 -2.15 -13.81 23.07
CA ALA A 420 -3.10 -14.34 22.10
C ALA A 420 -2.52 -14.30 20.68
N MET A 421 -1.83 -13.22 20.31
CA MET A 421 -1.09 -13.11 19.05
C MET A 421 0.00 -14.20 18.94
N LYS A 422 0.78 -14.44 20.00
CA LYS A 422 1.81 -15.49 20.03
C LYS A 422 1.21 -16.88 19.83
N LYS A 423 0.01 -17.16 20.37
CA LYS A 423 -0.71 -18.42 20.12
C LYS A 423 -1.12 -18.63 18.66
N ARG A 424 -1.30 -17.54 17.90
CA ARG A 424 -1.53 -17.56 16.45
C ARG A 424 -0.24 -17.59 15.64
N GLY A 425 0.95 -17.75 16.27
CA GLY A 425 2.24 -17.70 15.59
C GLY A 425 2.69 -16.31 15.18
N ILE A 426 2.09 -15.25 15.73
CA ILE A 426 2.41 -13.87 15.41
C ILE A 426 3.30 -13.28 16.51
N ASN A 427 4.40 -12.64 16.11
CA ASN A 427 5.32 -12.00 17.05
C ASN A 427 4.71 -10.77 17.73
N SER A 428 5.33 -10.32 18.84
CA SER A 428 4.98 -9.07 19.50
C SER A 428 5.02 -7.89 18.53
N PRO A 429 4.01 -6.99 18.53
CA PRO A 429 3.95 -5.85 17.62
C PRO A 429 4.71 -4.64 18.19
N ASP A 430 5.99 -4.82 18.54
CA ASP A 430 6.80 -3.83 19.29
C ASP A 430 6.94 -2.50 18.53
N ARG A 431 7.10 -2.54 17.20
CA ARG A 431 7.16 -1.34 16.36
C ARG A 431 5.82 -0.62 16.31
N ALA A 432 4.74 -1.38 16.14
CA ALA A 432 3.40 -0.82 16.11
C ALA A 432 2.98 -0.28 17.49
N ASP A 433 3.32 -0.96 18.60
CA ASP A 433 3.06 -0.47 19.95
C ASP A 433 3.81 0.84 20.20
N ALA A 434 5.09 0.99 19.73
CA ALA A 434 5.82 2.25 19.81
C ALA A 434 5.17 3.38 18.99
N VAL A 435 4.65 3.08 17.80
CA VAL A 435 3.89 4.03 16.99
C VAL A 435 2.60 4.45 17.68
N CYS A 436 1.83 3.50 18.22
CA CYS A 436 0.61 3.78 18.97
C CYS A 436 0.90 4.62 20.22
N LEU A 437 1.98 4.33 20.94
CA LEU A 437 2.42 5.07 22.11
C LEU A 437 2.76 6.53 21.76
N CYS A 438 3.38 6.78 20.60
CA CYS A 438 3.72 8.11 20.13
C CYS A 438 2.50 9.01 19.88
N LEU A 439 1.32 8.42 19.69
CA LEU A 439 0.03 9.09 19.48
C LEU A 439 -0.72 9.36 20.80
N ALA A 440 -0.15 9.02 21.95
CA ALA A 440 -0.67 9.41 23.26
C ALA A 440 -0.60 10.92 23.48
N ASN A 441 0.24 11.65 22.74
CA ASN A 441 0.28 13.10 22.67
C ASN A 441 -0.18 13.55 21.28
N GLU A 442 -1.32 14.24 21.20
CA GLU A 442 -1.94 14.67 19.95
C GLU A 442 -1.43 16.03 19.45
N MET A 443 -0.51 16.68 20.15
CA MET A 443 0.06 17.96 19.73
C MET A 443 0.83 17.80 18.42
N THR A 444 0.58 18.72 17.48
CA THR A 444 1.23 18.72 16.16
C THR A 444 2.06 19.97 15.90
N THR A 445 1.67 21.11 16.49
CA THR A 445 2.35 22.40 16.31
C THR A 445 2.56 23.09 17.64
N MET A 446 3.60 23.93 17.74
CA MET A 446 3.74 24.85 18.87
C MET A 446 2.63 25.91 18.78
N ALA A 447 1.80 25.98 19.81
CA ALA A 447 0.81 27.05 19.94
C ALA A 447 1.54 28.37 20.24
N TYR A 448 1.97 29.08 19.22
CA TYR A 448 2.18 30.53 19.33
C TYR A 448 0.80 31.17 19.37
N GLY A 449 0.49 31.82 20.49
CA GLY A 449 -0.80 32.36 20.82
C GLY A 449 -1.45 33.17 19.71
N THR A 450 -2.38 32.59 19.00
CA THR A 450 -3.55 33.21 18.42
C THR A 450 -4.70 32.20 18.54
N SER A 451 -5.67 32.58 19.34
CA SER A 451 -6.89 31.84 19.58
C SER A 451 -7.67 31.63 18.28
N SER A 452 -7.56 30.44 17.71
CA SER A 452 -8.64 29.86 16.94
C SER A 452 -8.71 28.37 17.29
N ALA A 453 -9.33 28.10 18.46
CA ALA A 453 -9.75 26.78 18.83
C ALA A 453 -10.79 26.30 17.80
N GLY A 454 -10.32 25.76 16.70
CA GLY A 454 -11.11 24.99 15.76
C GLY A 454 -11.57 23.70 16.44
N SER A 455 -12.82 23.54 16.56
CA SER A 455 -13.73 22.64 17.21
C SER A 455 -13.47 21.12 17.04
N TRP A 456 -12.33 20.60 17.45
CA TRP A 456 -12.07 19.16 17.48
C TRP A 456 -12.56 18.44 18.73
N ASN A 457 -13.08 19.20 19.73
CA ASN A 457 -13.61 18.68 21.00
C ASN A 457 -15.15 18.53 21.03
N LYS A 458 -15.82 18.49 19.90
CA LYS A 458 -17.25 18.15 19.89
C LYS A 458 -17.42 16.70 19.45
N PRO A 459 -18.02 15.82 20.29
CA PRO A 459 -18.41 14.50 19.84
C PRO A 459 -19.37 14.65 18.66
N LEU A 460 -19.14 13.90 17.57
CA LEU A 460 -20.07 13.78 16.44
C LEU A 460 -21.40 13.22 16.96
N ARG A 461 -22.37 14.08 17.23
CA ARG A 461 -23.78 13.68 17.41
C ARG A 461 -24.34 13.35 16.04
N ARG A 462 -24.45 12.07 15.72
CA ARG A 462 -25.36 11.61 14.67
C ARG A 462 -26.78 11.79 15.16
N GLU A 463 -27.52 12.74 14.60
CA GLU A 463 -28.99 12.75 14.70
C GLU A 463 -29.53 11.55 13.90
N ILE A 464 -29.99 10.54 14.61
CA ILE A 464 -30.83 9.49 14.03
C ILE A 464 -32.21 10.13 13.86
N ARG A 465 -32.55 10.58 12.64
CA ARG A 465 -33.93 10.87 12.29
C ARG A 465 -34.69 9.56 12.21
N GLY A 466 -35.54 9.33 13.19
CA GLY A 466 -36.46 8.21 13.21
C GLY A 466 -37.41 8.30 12.02
N VAL A 467 -37.53 7.14 11.34
CA VAL A 467 -38.65 6.88 10.41
C VAL A 467 -39.81 6.40 11.28
N VAL A 468 -40.90 7.12 11.25
CA VAL A 468 -42.22 6.64 11.68
C VAL A 468 -42.83 5.87 10.53
#